data_c2bc14d6a47ca6deee87b85323cc5f28
#
_entry.id   c2bc14d6a47ca6deee87b85323cc5f28
#
_cell.length_a   1.000
_cell.length_b   1.000
_cell.length_c   1.000
_cell.angle_alpha   90.00
_cell.angle_beta   90.00
_cell.angle_gamma   90.00
#
_symmetry.space_group_name_H-M   'P 1'
#
loop_
_entity.id
_entity.type
_entity.pdbx_description
1 polymer ?
#
loop_
_entity_poly.entity_id
_entity_poly.type
_entity_poly.pdbx_seq_one_letter_code
_entity_poly.pdbx_strand_id
1 'polypeptide(L)'
;CPESEVVDAFEVNFSFPSGICGFDSKGKKRIRHCEWEIQYRVYGSGSGWTSRLGVYALKNINGLGFTERFDLSSPGLVEVRCRRRNEQGSNNARDSMYWQALRGRLLARPTSYAGVTLMGVTVETGGKLAAQSDRRVNVVATRAYDSGTARTISGALLHVGNSLGLEMDVDTINVLESAGLEVSHVLDEPTAVADLLQ
;
A
#
# COMPACT_ATOMS: atom_id res chain seq x y z
N CYS A 1 6.93 -7.13 12.86
CA CYS A 1 5.85 -8.14 12.75
C CYS A 1 5.34 -8.44 14.13
N PRO A 2 4.05 -8.76 14.31
CA PRO A 2 3.55 -9.33 15.55
C PRO A 2 4.34 -10.59 15.95
N GLU A 3 4.45 -10.86 17.23
CA GLU A 3 5.34 -11.88 17.78
C GLU A 3 5.10 -13.32 17.26
N SER A 4 4.01 -13.59 16.58
CA SER A 4 3.64 -14.93 16.11
C SER A 4 3.49 -15.06 14.59
N GLU A 5 3.70 -14.01 13.83
CA GLU A 5 3.45 -14.06 12.39
C GLU A 5 4.66 -14.54 11.60
N VAL A 6 4.47 -15.67 10.94
CA VAL A 6 5.41 -16.27 10.01
C VAL A 6 5.39 -15.51 8.68
N VAL A 7 6.56 -15.13 8.18
CA VAL A 7 6.73 -14.41 6.92
C VAL A 7 7.44 -15.27 5.88
N ASP A 8 7.12 -15.10 4.61
CA ASP A 8 7.79 -15.73 3.47
C ASP A 8 8.90 -14.85 2.89
N ALA A 9 8.82 -13.55 3.15
CA ALA A 9 9.81 -12.56 2.76
C ALA A 9 9.78 -11.38 3.73
N PHE A 10 10.82 -10.58 3.73
CA PHE A 10 10.83 -9.30 4.45
C PHE A 10 11.49 -8.20 3.63
N GLU A 11 11.19 -6.96 3.99
CA GLU A 11 11.70 -5.77 3.35
C GLU A 11 12.32 -4.83 4.39
N VAL A 12 13.50 -4.32 4.06
CA VAL A 12 14.20 -3.30 4.85
C VAL A 12 14.14 -1.99 4.08
N ASN A 13 13.56 -0.97 4.69
CA ASN A 13 13.44 0.35 4.08
C ASN A 13 14.48 1.30 4.65
N PHE A 14 15.30 1.85 3.77
CA PHE A 14 16.23 2.92 4.09
C PHE A 14 15.73 4.26 3.59
N SER A 15 15.97 5.31 4.37
CA SER A 15 15.65 6.69 4.02
C SER A 15 16.90 7.57 4.07
N PHE A 16 17.02 8.45 3.10
CA PHE A 16 18.05 9.46 2.97
C PHE A 16 17.38 10.83 2.80
N PRO A 17 16.96 11.50 3.87
CA PRO A 17 16.15 12.73 3.78
C PRO A 17 16.82 13.86 3.01
N SER A 18 18.15 13.93 3.05
CA SER A 18 18.95 14.96 2.36
C SER A 18 19.58 14.45 1.06
N GLY A 19 19.20 13.23 0.60
CA GLY A 19 19.81 12.60 -0.56
C GLY A 19 21.15 11.94 -0.28
N ILE A 20 21.83 11.55 -1.37
CA ILE A 20 23.19 10.97 -1.35
C ILE A 20 24.03 11.77 -2.34
N CYS A 21 24.92 12.62 -1.83
CA CYS A 21 25.75 13.51 -2.64
C CYS A 21 27.00 13.94 -1.89
N GLY A 22 28.14 13.95 -2.55
CA GLY A 22 29.35 14.61 -2.10
C GLY A 22 29.51 16.00 -2.74
N PHE A 23 30.33 16.85 -2.16
CA PHE A 23 30.68 18.15 -2.73
C PHE A 23 32.20 18.32 -2.72
N ASP A 24 32.75 18.85 -3.81
CA ASP A 24 34.16 19.23 -3.85
C ASP A 24 34.36 20.62 -3.19
N SER A 25 35.61 21.06 -3.11
CA SER A 25 36.01 22.34 -2.52
C SER A 25 35.36 23.58 -3.19
N LYS A 26 34.86 23.41 -4.42
CA LYS A 26 34.16 24.45 -5.20
C LYS A 26 32.64 24.30 -5.11
N GLY A 27 32.13 23.40 -4.26
CA GLY A 27 30.68 23.15 -4.10
C GLY A 27 30.06 22.34 -5.25
N LYS A 28 30.85 21.79 -6.17
CA LYS A 28 30.33 20.97 -7.26
C LYS A 28 29.95 19.58 -6.74
N LYS A 29 28.77 19.11 -7.14
CA LYS A 29 28.26 17.79 -6.75
C LYS A 29 29.14 16.67 -7.26
N ARG A 30 29.40 15.69 -6.40
CA ARG A 30 30.16 14.46 -6.68
C ARG A 30 29.34 13.24 -6.28
N ILE A 31 29.64 12.10 -6.89
CA ILE A 31 29.07 10.83 -6.46
C ILE A 31 29.52 10.56 -5.03
N ARG A 32 28.58 10.20 -4.17
CA ARG A 32 28.84 9.70 -2.83
C ARG A 32 28.36 8.27 -2.71
N HIS A 33 29.14 7.47 -2.03
CA HIS A 33 28.83 6.07 -1.77
C HIS A 33 28.31 5.93 -0.34
N CYS A 34 27.25 5.16 -0.18
CA CYS A 34 26.75 4.73 1.11
C CYS A 34 26.69 3.20 1.11
N GLU A 35 27.60 2.59 1.84
CA GLU A 35 27.72 1.13 1.95
C GLU A 35 26.90 0.65 3.13
N TRP A 36 26.17 -0.43 2.94
CA TRP A 36 25.33 -1.03 3.97
C TRP A 36 25.53 -2.54 4.05
N GLU A 37 25.20 -3.07 5.20
CA GLU A 37 25.11 -4.49 5.45
C GLU A 37 23.79 -4.78 6.16
N ILE A 38 23.03 -5.74 5.64
CA ILE A 38 21.86 -6.31 6.26
C ILE A 38 22.19 -7.75 6.59
N GLN A 39 21.99 -8.13 7.84
CA GLN A 39 22.12 -9.49 8.29
C GLN A 39 20.81 -9.99 8.84
N TYR A 40 20.45 -11.22 8.52
CA TYR A 40 19.22 -11.84 8.99
C TYR A 40 19.42 -13.32 9.30
N ARG A 41 18.54 -13.84 10.12
CA ARG A 41 18.40 -15.27 10.42
C ARG A 41 16.96 -15.60 10.81
N VAL A 42 16.60 -16.86 10.70
CA VAL A 42 15.32 -17.33 11.26
C VAL A 42 15.43 -17.38 12.77
N TYR A 43 14.45 -16.80 13.47
CA TYR A 43 14.40 -16.75 14.93
C TYR A 43 14.35 -18.17 15.52
N GLY A 44 15.13 -18.40 16.56
CA GLY A 44 15.16 -19.71 17.25
C GLY A 44 15.82 -20.84 16.47
N SER A 45 16.32 -20.62 15.23
CA SER A 45 16.90 -21.69 14.43
C SER A 45 18.29 -22.14 14.89
N GLY A 46 18.96 -21.40 15.76
CA GLY A 46 20.37 -21.63 16.11
C GLY A 46 21.35 -21.41 14.94
N SER A 47 20.86 -21.08 13.74
CA SER A 47 21.68 -20.86 12.56
C SER A 47 22.46 -19.55 12.63
N GLY A 48 23.59 -19.51 11.92
CA GLY A 48 24.39 -18.28 11.76
C GLY A 48 23.61 -17.18 11.03
N TRP A 49 24.17 -15.96 11.06
CA TRP A 49 23.62 -14.83 10.33
C TRP A 49 23.94 -14.93 8.83
N THR A 50 22.94 -14.80 7.98
CA THR A 50 23.11 -14.59 6.54
C THR A 50 23.33 -13.10 6.32
N SER A 51 24.38 -12.74 5.56
CA SER A 51 24.76 -11.35 5.30
C SER A 51 24.58 -10.99 3.84
N ARG A 52 24.00 -9.81 3.59
CA ARG A 52 23.94 -9.17 2.27
C ARG A 52 24.54 -7.78 2.35
N LEU A 53 25.44 -7.50 1.43
CA LEU A 53 26.13 -6.23 1.29
C LEU A 53 25.56 -5.46 0.10
N GLY A 54 25.50 -4.15 0.21
CA GLY A 54 25.14 -3.29 -0.90
C GLY A 54 25.74 -1.90 -0.80
N VAL A 55 25.61 -1.17 -1.89
CA VAL A 55 26.10 0.20 -2.01
C VAL A 55 25.12 1.04 -2.81
N TYR A 56 24.79 2.21 -2.31
CA TYR A 56 24.11 3.26 -3.07
C TYR A 56 25.14 4.30 -3.48
N ALA A 57 25.33 4.49 -4.79
CA ALA A 57 26.31 5.41 -5.37
C ALA A 57 25.59 6.48 -6.17
N LEU A 58 25.35 7.65 -5.59
CA LEU A 58 24.49 8.68 -6.18
C LEU A 58 25.11 10.08 -6.06
N LYS A 59 24.52 10.98 -6.85
CA LYS A 59 24.80 12.41 -6.88
C LYS A 59 23.48 13.18 -6.81
N ASN A 60 22.65 12.87 -5.81
CA ASN A 60 21.32 13.44 -5.65
C ASN A 60 21.18 14.11 -4.29
N ILE A 61 20.64 15.34 -4.28
CA ILE A 61 20.42 16.16 -3.08
C ILE A 61 18.97 16.14 -2.57
N ASN A 62 18.08 15.50 -3.29
CA ASN A 62 16.68 15.34 -2.88
C ASN A 62 16.52 14.10 -2.00
N GLY A 63 15.50 14.10 -1.15
CA GLY A 63 15.17 12.94 -0.34
C GLY A 63 14.97 11.68 -1.17
N LEU A 64 15.51 10.55 -0.70
CA LEU A 64 15.47 9.26 -1.35
C LEU A 64 15.03 8.19 -0.37
N GLY A 65 14.37 7.16 -0.89
CA GLY A 65 14.05 5.93 -0.18
C GLY A 65 14.43 4.71 -1.02
N PHE A 66 14.92 3.67 -0.36
CA PHE A 66 15.24 2.39 -0.97
C PHE A 66 14.63 1.26 -0.16
N THR A 67 14.18 0.25 -0.86
CA THR A 67 13.64 -0.97 -0.25
C THR A 67 14.47 -2.16 -0.70
N GLU A 68 15.08 -2.85 0.25
CA GLU A 68 15.78 -4.10 0.02
C GLU A 68 14.88 -5.26 0.43
N ARG A 69 14.56 -6.13 -0.53
CA ARG A 69 13.71 -7.29 -0.33
C ARG A 69 14.54 -8.56 -0.21
N PHE A 70 14.12 -9.42 0.70
CA PHE A 70 14.71 -10.73 0.98
C PHE A 70 13.60 -11.78 0.98
N ASP A 71 13.66 -12.70 0.05
CA ASP A 71 12.79 -13.87 0.04
C ASP A 71 13.44 -14.97 0.90
N LEU A 72 12.67 -15.61 1.75
CA LEU A 72 13.15 -16.67 2.63
C LEU A 72 13.02 -18.02 1.93
N SER A 73 14.01 -18.90 2.12
CA SER A 73 13.95 -20.28 1.63
C SER A 73 12.84 -21.11 2.29
N SER A 74 12.50 -20.75 3.52
CA SER A 74 11.39 -21.33 4.27
C SER A 74 10.73 -20.23 5.08
N PRO A 75 9.39 -20.19 5.15
CA PRO A 75 8.69 -19.24 5.97
C PRO A 75 9.08 -19.35 7.45
N GLY A 76 9.17 -18.21 8.14
CA GLY A 76 9.55 -18.20 9.55
C GLY A 76 9.50 -16.81 10.16
N LEU A 77 9.73 -16.74 11.45
CA LEU A 77 10.04 -15.50 12.14
C LEU A 77 11.47 -15.11 11.84
N VAL A 78 11.75 -13.83 11.57
CA VAL A 78 13.09 -13.35 11.22
C VAL A 78 13.61 -12.35 12.23
N GLU A 79 14.87 -12.50 12.56
CA GLU A 79 15.67 -11.45 13.19
C GLU A 79 16.49 -10.75 12.12
N VAL A 80 16.47 -9.42 12.13
CA VAL A 80 17.18 -8.58 11.17
C VAL A 80 18.01 -7.55 11.92
N ARG A 81 19.23 -7.33 11.45
CA ARG A 81 20.07 -6.24 11.90
C ARG A 81 20.73 -5.56 10.70
N CYS A 82 20.89 -4.25 10.79
CA CYS A 82 21.48 -3.43 9.73
C CYS A 82 22.60 -2.58 10.30
N ARG A 83 23.61 -2.35 9.46
CA ARG A 83 24.64 -1.35 9.74
C ARG A 83 25.09 -0.65 8.48
N ARG A 84 25.51 0.56 8.62
CA ARG A 84 26.33 1.25 7.65
C ARG A 84 27.77 0.75 7.76
N ARG A 85 28.45 0.56 6.64
CA ARG A 85 29.82 0.04 6.62
C ARG A 85 30.88 1.11 6.41
N ASN A 86 30.59 2.13 5.63
CA ASN A 86 31.50 3.26 5.46
C ASN A 86 31.13 4.42 6.38
N GLU A 87 32.09 5.29 6.66
CA GLU A 87 31.88 6.46 7.48
C GLU A 87 30.87 7.45 6.83
N GLN A 88 30.04 8.05 7.66
CA GLN A 88 29.20 9.14 7.24
C GLN A 88 30.07 10.34 6.88
N GLY A 89 29.72 11.02 5.80
CA GLY A 89 30.43 12.21 5.38
C GLY A 89 30.27 13.35 6.37
N SER A 90 31.30 14.20 6.40
CA SER A 90 31.26 15.46 7.15
C SER A 90 30.43 16.51 6.41
N ASN A 91 30.68 17.80 6.70
CA ASN A 91 29.98 18.95 6.11
C ASN A 91 29.98 19.01 4.57
N ASN A 92 30.88 18.26 3.92
CA ASN A 92 30.96 18.21 2.44
C ASN A 92 30.16 17.06 1.83
N ALA A 93 29.27 16.43 2.58
CA ALA A 93 28.45 15.35 2.07
C ALA A 93 27.03 15.37 2.64
N ARG A 94 26.10 14.85 1.86
CA ARG A 94 24.74 14.52 2.27
C ARG A 94 24.58 13.02 2.07
N ASP A 95 24.59 12.26 3.15
CA ASP A 95 24.54 10.81 3.10
C ASP A 95 24.05 10.19 4.41
N SER A 96 23.26 10.97 5.18
CA SER A 96 22.62 10.46 6.39
C SER A 96 21.64 9.36 6.02
N MET A 97 21.90 8.16 6.51
CA MET A 97 21.12 6.97 6.27
C MET A 97 20.34 6.58 7.52
N TYR A 98 19.06 6.32 7.35
CA TYR A 98 18.18 5.87 8.41
C TYR A 98 17.51 4.55 8.03
N TRP A 99 17.48 3.61 8.93
CA TRP A 99 16.61 2.45 8.83
C TRP A 99 15.20 2.88 9.24
N GLN A 100 14.32 3.02 8.27
CA GLN A 100 13.00 3.57 8.45
C GLN A 100 11.97 2.52 8.88
N ALA A 101 12.01 1.34 8.26
CA ALA A 101 11.05 0.28 8.55
C ALA A 101 11.61 -1.11 8.23
N LEU A 102 11.11 -2.09 8.98
CA LEU A 102 11.15 -3.51 8.65
C LEU A 102 9.72 -3.96 8.38
N ARG A 103 9.49 -4.59 7.23
CA ARG A 103 8.18 -5.10 6.82
C ARG A 103 8.27 -6.58 6.57
N GLY A 104 7.41 -7.37 7.20
CA GLY A 104 7.20 -8.78 6.86
C GLY A 104 6.17 -8.93 5.74
N ARG A 105 6.39 -9.91 4.88
CA ARG A 105 5.42 -10.38 3.92
C ARG A 105 4.79 -11.64 4.46
N LEU A 106 3.47 -11.66 4.60
CA LEU A 106 2.75 -12.82 5.10
C LEU A 106 2.60 -13.88 4.01
N LEU A 107 2.75 -15.14 4.38
CA LEU A 107 2.55 -16.30 3.52
C LEU A 107 1.10 -16.32 2.97
N ALA A 108 0.13 -16.10 3.86
CA ALA A 108 -1.27 -15.97 3.50
C ALA A 108 -1.56 -14.50 3.18
N ARG A 109 -1.64 -14.18 1.90
CA ARG A 109 -2.10 -12.85 1.48
C ARG A 109 -3.61 -12.81 1.55
N PRO A 110 -4.20 -11.90 2.31
CA PRO A 110 -5.63 -11.70 2.21
C PRO A 110 -5.94 -11.21 0.79
N THR A 111 -6.63 -12.05 0.02
CA THR A 111 -7.05 -11.74 -1.35
C THR A 111 -8.40 -11.03 -1.36
N SER A 112 -9.15 -11.15 -0.28
CA SER A 112 -10.44 -10.49 -0.10
C SER A 112 -10.71 -10.21 1.37
N TYR A 113 -11.45 -9.14 1.61
CA TYR A 113 -11.97 -8.77 2.92
C TYR A 113 -13.48 -8.72 2.82
N ALA A 114 -14.20 -9.39 3.74
CA ALA A 114 -15.64 -9.37 3.74
C ALA A 114 -16.17 -7.92 3.86
N GLY A 115 -17.03 -7.53 2.94
CA GLY A 115 -17.62 -6.18 2.92
C GLY A 115 -16.70 -5.03 2.51
N VAL A 116 -15.47 -5.34 2.03
CA VAL A 116 -14.51 -4.31 1.58
C VAL A 116 -14.02 -4.62 0.17
N THR A 117 -14.16 -3.65 -0.72
CA THR A 117 -13.54 -3.71 -2.06
C THR A 117 -12.16 -3.08 -2.00
N LEU A 118 -11.14 -3.84 -2.40
CA LEU A 118 -9.76 -3.38 -2.45
C LEU A 118 -9.32 -3.19 -3.90
N MET A 119 -8.63 -2.11 -4.16
CA MET A 119 -7.98 -1.86 -5.44
C MET A 119 -6.50 -1.56 -5.20
N GLY A 120 -5.63 -2.31 -5.90
CA GLY A 120 -4.20 -2.01 -5.95
C GLY A 120 -3.89 -1.26 -7.25
N VAL A 121 -3.23 -0.10 -7.14
CA VAL A 121 -2.81 0.68 -8.30
C VAL A 121 -1.29 0.82 -8.26
N THR A 122 -0.64 0.44 -9.36
CA THR A 122 0.78 0.69 -9.58
C THR A 122 0.90 1.72 -10.70
N VAL A 123 1.55 2.84 -10.40
CA VAL A 123 1.79 3.90 -11.39
C VAL A 123 3.28 3.97 -11.67
N GLU A 124 3.67 3.67 -12.89
CA GLU A 124 5.03 3.91 -13.38
C GLU A 124 5.13 5.35 -13.91
N THR A 125 6.05 6.11 -13.33
CA THR A 125 6.24 7.52 -13.71
C THR A 125 7.52 7.69 -14.49
N GLY A 126 7.44 8.32 -15.64
CA GLY A 126 8.61 8.72 -16.42
C GLY A 126 9.29 9.98 -15.86
N GLY A 127 10.54 10.22 -16.27
CA GLY A 127 11.35 11.36 -15.78
C GLY A 127 10.79 12.75 -16.08
N LYS A 128 9.67 12.85 -16.80
CA LYS A 128 8.98 14.11 -17.11
C LYS A 128 7.82 14.43 -16.15
N LEU A 129 7.47 13.54 -15.24
CA LEU A 129 6.44 13.83 -14.24
C LEU A 129 7.04 14.78 -13.19
N ALA A 130 6.47 15.97 -13.11
CA ALA A 130 6.87 16.97 -12.12
C ALA A 130 6.61 16.45 -10.70
N ALA A 131 7.51 16.76 -9.77
CA ALA A 131 7.39 16.37 -8.36
C ALA A 131 6.11 16.92 -7.68
N GLN A 132 5.45 17.89 -8.32
CA GLN A 132 4.23 18.56 -7.85
C GLN A 132 2.96 18.04 -8.54
N SER A 133 3.03 17.00 -9.37
CA SER A 133 1.83 16.46 -9.99
C SER A 133 0.91 15.86 -8.93
N ASP A 134 -0.35 16.25 -8.98
CA ASP A 134 -1.38 15.74 -8.09
C ASP A 134 -1.58 14.24 -8.35
N ARG A 135 -1.42 13.43 -7.30
CA ARG A 135 -1.49 11.97 -7.37
C ARG A 135 -2.89 11.48 -6.97
N ARG A 136 -3.92 12.06 -7.56
CA ARG A 136 -5.30 11.64 -7.32
C ARG A 136 -5.65 10.48 -8.22
N VAL A 137 -6.25 9.45 -7.64
CA VAL A 137 -6.87 8.35 -8.37
C VAL A 137 -8.38 8.50 -8.21
N ASN A 138 -9.07 8.72 -9.31
CA ASN A 138 -10.51 8.73 -9.33
C ASN A 138 -11.00 7.33 -9.70
N VAL A 139 -11.95 6.81 -8.94
CA VAL A 139 -12.49 5.47 -9.13
C VAL A 139 -13.99 5.56 -9.28
N VAL A 140 -14.52 4.92 -10.31
CA VAL A 140 -15.95 4.65 -10.41
C VAL A 140 -16.15 3.22 -9.89
N ALA A 141 -16.88 3.09 -8.79
CA ALA A 141 -17.15 1.80 -8.18
C ALA A 141 -18.66 1.53 -8.18
N THR A 142 -19.02 0.32 -8.55
CA THR A 142 -20.39 -0.19 -8.45
C THR A 142 -20.46 -1.15 -7.28
N ARG A 143 -21.36 -0.92 -6.36
CA ARG A 143 -21.69 -1.88 -5.30
C ARG A 143 -22.80 -2.80 -5.81
N ALA A 144 -22.60 -4.09 -5.75
CA ALA A 144 -23.68 -5.04 -5.92
C ALA A 144 -24.56 -4.99 -4.66
N TYR A 145 -25.87 -5.15 -4.85
CA TYR A 145 -26.79 -5.44 -3.74
C TYR A 145 -26.44 -6.81 -3.12
N ASP A 146 -27.03 -7.11 -1.97
CA ASP A 146 -26.86 -8.41 -1.33
C ASP A 146 -27.21 -9.55 -2.29
N SER A 147 -26.55 -10.70 -2.09
CA SER A 147 -26.74 -11.87 -2.97
C SER A 147 -28.22 -12.23 -3.12
N GLY A 148 -28.70 -12.30 -4.34
CA GLY A 148 -30.11 -12.56 -4.66
C GLY A 148 -30.95 -11.32 -4.90
N THR A 149 -30.43 -10.11 -4.69
CA THR A 149 -31.14 -8.86 -4.96
C THR A 149 -30.85 -8.40 -6.39
N ALA A 150 -31.91 -8.24 -7.19
CA ALA A 150 -31.79 -7.77 -8.57
C ALA A 150 -31.43 -6.26 -8.64
N ARG A 151 -30.81 -5.83 -9.75
CA ARG A 151 -30.54 -4.41 -10.05
C ARG A 151 -31.77 -3.70 -10.61
N THR A 152 -32.90 -3.91 -9.99
CA THR A 152 -34.20 -3.34 -10.36
C THR A 152 -34.64 -2.33 -9.32
N ILE A 153 -35.66 -1.56 -9.61
CA ILE A 153 -36.30 -0.65 -8.64
C ILE A 153 -36.74 -1.41 -7.40
N SER A 154 -37.40 -2.57 -7.60
CA SER A 154 -37.80 -3.46 -6.51
C SER A 154 -36.62 -3.91 -5.66
N GLY A 155 -35.52 -4.32 -6.29
CA GLY A 155 -34.30 -4.72 -5.61
C GLY A 155 -33.68 -3.58 -4.80
N ALA A 156 -33.62 -2.36 -5.34
CA ALA A 156 -33.12 -1.18 -4.62
C ALA A 156 -33.97 -0.86 -3.39
N LEU A 157 -35.30 -0.86 -3.52
CA LEU A 157 -36.22 -0.63 -2.43
C LEU A 157 -36.12 -1.70 -1.34
N LEU A 158 -36.04 -2.98 -1.72
CA LEU A 158 -35.84 -4.08 -0.78
C LEU A 158 -34.52 -3.94 -0.02
N HIS A 159 -33.45 -3.59 -0.71
CA HIS A 159 -32.14 -3.38 -0.07
C HIS A 159 -32.19 -2.26 0.96
N VAL A 160 -32.79 -1.13 0.60
CA VAL A 160 -32.96 0.03 1.51
C VAL A 160 -33.89 -0.32 2.66
N GLY A 161 -35.04 -0.93 2.37
CA GLY A 161 -36.02 -1.33 3.39
C GLY A 161 -35.40 -2.28 4.41
N ASN A 162 -34.70 -3.33 3.95
CA ASN A 162 -34.01 -4.28 4.81
C ASN A 162 -32.92 -3.61 5.66
N SER A 163 -32.16 -2.67 5.08
CA SER A 163 -31.10 -1.94 5.79
C SER A 163 -31.65 -1.05 6.90
N LEU A 164 -32.88 -0.58 6.75
CA LEU A 164 -33.56 0.27 7.72
C LEU A 164 -34.53 -0.49 8.66
N GLY A 165 -34.66 -1.81 8.48
CA GLY A 165 -35.59 -2.63 9.22
C GLY A 165 -37.08 -2.31 8.92
N LEU A 166 -37.35 -1.85 7.69
CA LEU A 166 -38.70 -1.53 7.24
C LEU A 166 -39.33 -2.77 6.56
N GLU A 167 -40.59 -3.04 6.90
CA GLU A 167 -41.41 -4.02 6.15
C GLU A 167 -41.90 -3.35 4.86
N MET A 168 -41.57 -3.99 3.73
CA MET A 168 -42.01 -3.52 2.41
C MET A 168 -43.28 -4.26 1.98
N ASP A 169 -44.21 -3.55 1.36
CA ASP A 169 -45.44 -4.13 0.83
C ASP A 169 -45.11 -5.07 -0.35
N VAL A 170 -45.42 -6.34 -0.19
CA VAL A 170 -45.08 -7.41 -1.14
C VAL A 170 -45.77 -7.21 -2.50
N ASP A 171 -46.99 -6.73 -2.51
CA ASP A 171 -47.74 -6.52 -3.76
C ASP A 171 -47.13 -5.40 -4.59
N THR A 172 -46.73 -4.32 -3.95
CA THR A 172 -46.02 -3.20 -4.59
C THR A 172 -44.68 -3.66 -5.13
N ILE A 173 -43.91 -4.45 -4.37
CA ILE A 173 -42.61 -4.99 -4.81
C ILE A 173 -42.79 -5.91 -6.02
N ASN A 174 -43.78 -6.80 -6.03
CA ASN A 174 -44.05 -7.71 -7.15
C ASN A 174 -44.46 -6.93 -8.43
N VAL A 175 -45.22 -5.87 -8.31
CA VAL A 175 -45.59 -4.99 -9.44
C VAL A 175 -44.34 -4.33 -10.03
N LEU A 176 -43.46 -3.78 -9.19
CA LEU A 176 -42.23 -3.16 -9.62
C LEU A 176 -41.21 -4.16 -10.22
N GLU A 177 -41.18 -5.38 -9.68
CA GLU A 177 -40.33 -6.44 -10.20
C GLU A 177 -40.79 -6.91 -11.57
N SER A 178 -42.11 -7.03 -11.76
CA SER A 178 -42.68 -7.39 -13.06
C SER A 178 -42.42 -6.33 -14.16
N ALA A 179 -42.21 -5.09 -13.78
CA ALA A 179 -41.87 -4.02 -14.70
C ALA A 179 -40.42 -4.11 -15.23
N GLY A 180 -39.54 -4.82 -14.53
CA GLY A 180 -38.14 -5.10 -14.97
C GLY A 180 -37.26 -3.86 -15.16
N LEU A 181 -37.61 -2.72 -14.54
CA LEU A 181 -36.86 -1.47 -14.71
C LEU A 181 -35.56 -1.51 -13.89
N GLU A 182 -34.44 -1.23 -14.54
CA GLU A 182 -33.14 -1.09 -13.88
C GLU A 182 -32.96 0.35 -13.35
N VAL A 183 -32.31 0.45 -12.20
CA VAL A 183 -31.94 1.73 -11.58
C VAL A 183 -30.47 1.99 -11.76
N SER A 184 -30.14 3.19 -12.22
CA SER A 184 -28.79 3.73 -12.20
C SER A 184 -28.82 5.16 -11.67
N HIS A 185 -28.09 5.42 -10.59
CA HIS A 185 -27.99 6.74 -10.01
C HIS A 185 -26.56 7.03 -9.55
N VAL A 186 -26.09 8.24 -9.77
CA VAL A 186 -24.79 8.72 -9.31
C VAL A 186 -25.03 9.70 -8.17
N LEU A 187 -24.45 9.43 -7.01
CA LEU A 187 -24.46 10.30 -5.85
C LEU A 187 -23.17 11.11 -5.82
N ASP A 188 -23.26 12.40 -6.08
CA ASP A 188 -22.13 13.33 -6.02
C ASP A 188 -21.91 13.86 -4.59
N GLU A 189 -22.93 13.80 -3.75
CA GLU A 189 -22.92 14.27 -2.37
C GLU A 189 -23.62 13.26 -1.43
N PRO A 190 -23.33 13.28 -0.12
CA PRO A 190 -24.10 12.52 0.85
C PRO A 190 -25.58 12.93 0.79
N THR A 191 -26.43 12.03 0.34
CA THR A 191 -27.87 12.28 0.17
C THR A 191 -28.65 11.44 1.16
N ALA A 192 -29.68 12.04 1.76
CA ALA A 192 -30.56 11.28 2.64
C ALA A 192 -31.34 10.24 1.84
N VAL A 193 -31.56 9.06 2.42
CA VAL A 193 -32.27 7.96 1.74
C VAL A 193 -33.65 8.37 1.30
N ALA A 194 -34.34 9.20 2.12
CA ALA A 194 -35.69 9.72 1.79
C ALA A 194 -35.70 10.56 0.50
N ASP A 195 -34.64 11.30 0.21
CA ASP A 195 -34.54 12.15 -0.97
C ASP A 195 -34.19 11.32 -2.25
N LEU A 196 -33.65 10.12 -2.06
CA LEU A 196 -33.40 9.19 -3.16
C LEU A 196 -34.65 8.43 -3.62
N LEU A 197 -35.65 8.35 -2.77
CA LEU A 197 -36.86 7.57 -3.01
C LEU A 197 -38.06 8.45 -3.46
N GLN A 198 -37.88 9.75 -3.63
CA GLN A 198 -38.85 10.67 -4.21
C GLN A 198 -38.71 10.74 -5.74
#